data_b45800b7155b1aad79398b969c42a2e7
#
_entry.id   b45800b7155b1aad79398b969c42a2e7
#
_cell.length_a   1.000
_cell.length_b   1.000
_cell.length_c   1.000
_cell.angle_alpha   90.00
_cell.angle_beta   90.00
_cell.angle_gamma   90.00
#
_symmetry.space_group_name_H-M   'P 1'
#
loop_
_entity.id
_entity.type
_entity.pdbx_description
1 polymer ?
#
loop_
_entity_poly.entity_id
_entity_poly.type
_entity_poly.pdbx_seq_one_letter_code
_entity_poly.pdbx_strand_id
1 'polypeptide(L)'
;MALIASESVEIVAAPEAVWEVIADIQNAVNVISGIKAIEILEAAPGPTITGLKWKETREWMGRDAVEIMWITDACSPSFYETRAESHGSIYISRMELEPTQDRTCLTMKFNCQPETFGAKTMWLLTGWMAKKSLCKVINQDLADIKAAVERGN
;
A
#
# COMPACT_ATOMS: atom_id res chain seq x y z
N MET A 1 0.77 -17.94 -2.72
CA MET A 1 1.29 -16.59 -2.46
C MET A 1 1.55 -16.44 -0.98
N ALA A 2 2.72 -16.00 -0.60
CA ALA A 2 3.12 -15.93 0.80
C ALA A 2 2.92 -14.52 1.37
N LEU A 3 2.28 -14.44 2.55
CA LEU A 3 2.21 -13.20 3.32
C LEU A 3 3.62 -12.86 3.83
N ILE A 4 4.13 -11.70 3.44
CA ILE A 4 5.47 -11.25 3.83
C ILE A 4 5.41 -10.36 5.04
N ALA A 5 4.44 -9.44 5.08
CA ALA A 5 4.32 -8.45 6.13
C ALA A 5 2.87 -8.14 6.39
N SER A 6 2.55 -7.89 7.65
CA SER A 6 1.23 -7.40 8.07
C SER A 6 1.46 -6.47 9.26
N GLU A 7 1.12 -5.21 9.11
CA GLU A 7 1.30 -4.18 10.13
C GLU A 7 0.00 -3.41 10.29
N SER A 8 -0.26 -2.92 11.49
CA SER A 8 -1.51 -2.22 11.81
C SER A 8 -1.24 -0.97 12.62
N VAL A 9 -2.18 -0.03 12.53
CA VAL A 9 -2.18 1.18 13.35
C VAL A 9 -3.63 1.52 13.73
N GLU A 10 -3.84 2.03 14.93
CA GLU A 10 -5.14 2.55 15.35
C GLU A 10 -5.22 4.04 15.07
N ILE A 11 -6.30 4.46 14.41
CA ILE A 11 -6.53 5.84 14.03
C ILE A 11 -7.80 6.34 14.73
N VAL A 12 -7.71 7.49 15.37
CA VAL A 12 -8.86 8.09 16.09
C VAL A 12 -9.74 8.81 15.07
N ALA A 13 -10.49 8.03 14.30
CA ALA A 13 -11.40 8.50 13.26
C ALA A 13 -12.33 7.37 12.84
N ALA A 14 -13.44 7.72 12.20
CA ALA A 14 -14.34 6.75 11.59
C ALA A 14 -13.72 6.16 10.34
N PRO A 15 -14.12 4.92 9.94
CA PRO A 15 -13.59 4.29 8.73
C PRO A 15 -13.74 5.15 7.48
N GLU A 16 -14.83 5.89 7.35
CA GLU A 16 -15.07 6.76 6.20
C GLU A 16 -14.01 7.85 6.08
N ALA A 17 -13.59 8.45 7.20
CA ALA A 17 -12.55 9.47 7.21
C ALA A 17 -11.18 8.89 6.83
N VAL A 18 -10.87 7.67 7.29
CA VAL A 18 -9.65 6.97 6.91
C VAL A 18 -9.68 6.62 5.42
N TRP A 19 -10.82 6.12 4.95
CA TRP A 19 -11.01 5.74 3.55
C TRP A 19 -10.76 6.92 2.60
N GLU A 20 -11.30 8.10 2.92
CA GLU A 20 -11.09 9.29 2.09
C GLU A 20 -9.62 9.60 1.87
N VAL A 21 -8.78 9.37 2.87
CA VAL A 21 -7.34 9.62 2.76
C VAL A 21 -6.66 8.52 1.95
N ILE A 22 -6.91 7.24 2.27
CA ILE A 22 -6.18 6.15 1.62
C ILE A 22 -6.64 5.89 0.19
N ALA A 23 -7.89 6.19 -0.14
CA ALA A 23 -8.43 6.00 -1.48
C ALA A 23 -8.07 7.13 -2.44
N ASP A 24 -7.62 8.25 -1.95
CA ASP A 24 -7.16 9.39 -2.75
C ASP A 24 -5.71 9.18 -3.18
N ILE A 25 -5.51 8.24 -4.11
CA ILE A 25 -4.18 7.82 -4.55
C ILE A 25 -3.38 8.99 -5.13
N GLN A 26 -4.02 9.87 -5.88
CA GLN A 26 -3.32 11.00 -6.50
C GLN A 26 -2.68 11.92 -5.46
N ASN A 27 -3.30 12.06 -4.29
CA ASN A 27 -2.81 12.91 -3.21
C ASN A 27 -1.86 12.17 -2.25
N ALA A 28 -1.59 10.89 -2.48
CA ALA A 28 -0.75 10.10 -1.60
C ALA A 28 0.67 10.69 -1.45
N VAL A 29 1.15 11.37 -2.47
CA VAL A 29 2.46 12.03 -2.43
C VAL A 29 2.53 13.10 -1.33
N ASN A 30 1.40 13.70 -0.96
CA ASN A 30 1.34 14.71 0.11
C ASN A 30 1.08 14.11 1.49
N VAL A 31 0.73 12.84 1.55
CA VAL A 31 0.39 12.14 2.79
C VAL A 31 1.54 11.23 3.24
N ILE A 32 2.11 10.47 2.32
CA ILE A 32 3.10 9.44 2.60
C ILE A 32 4.49 9.96 2.25
N SER A 33 5.32 10.13 3.26
CA SER A 33 6.65 10.74 3.12
C SER A 33 7.59 9.95 2.21
N GLY A 34 7.41 8.63 2.12
CA GLY A 34 8.24 7.79 1.26
C GLY A 34 7.91 7.86 -0.23
N ILE A 35 6.78 8.46 -0.60
CA ILE A 35 6.38 8.59 -2.01
C ILE A 35 6.93 9.90 -2.57
N LYS A 36 7.69 9.81 -3.66
CA LYS A 36 8.27 10.97 -4.34
C LYS A 36 7.38 11.53 -5.44
N ALA A 37 6.66 10.65 -6.14
CA ALA A 37 5.79 11.06 -7.26
C ALA A 37 4.70 10.02 -7.50
N ILE A 38 3.55 10.51 -7.92
CA ILE A 38 2.41 9.69 -8.38
C ILE A 38 1.98 10.23 -9.76
N GLU A 39 1.84 9.31 -10.71
CA GLU A 39 1.29 9.63 -12.03
C GLU A 39 0.12 8.69 -12.31
N ILE A 40 -1.07 9.23 -12.47
CA ILE A 40 -2.25 8.43 -12.81
C ILE A 40 -2.17 8.04 -14.29
N LEU A 41 -2.14 6.74 -14.55
CA LEU A 41 -2.07 6.19 -15.91
C LEU A 41 -3.44 5.89 -16.48
N GLU A 42 -4.33 5.35 -15.67
CA GLU A 42 -5.71 5.03 -16.06
C GLU A 42 -6.64 5.37 -14.91
N ALA A 43 -7.66 6.16 -15.18
CA ALA A 43 -8.71 6.46 -14.20
C ALA A 43 -9.56 5.21 -13.96
N ALA A 44 -10.17 5.11 -12.77
CA ALA A 44 -11.11 4.04 -12.49
C ALA A 44 -12.31 4.14 -13.44
N PRO A 45 -12.70 3.04 -14.11
CA PRO A 45 -13.79 3.09 -15.11
C PRO A 45 -15.17 3.17 -14.53
N GLY A 46 -15.35 2.85 -13.24
CA GLY A 46 -16.65 2.78 -12.58
C GLY A 46 -16.73 3.70 -11.36
N PRO A 47 -17.78 3.51 -10.53
CA PRO A 47 -18.01 4.36 -9.36
C PRO A 47 -17.05 4.06 -8.19
N THR A 48 -16.35 2.93 -8.23
CA THR A 48 -15.35 2.58 -7.21
C THR A 48 -13.97 2.86 -7.74
N ILE A 49 -12.95 2.71 -6.87
CA ILE A 49 -11.54 2.90 -7.28
C ILE A 49 -10.96 1.67 -7.99
N THR A 50 -11.72 0.60 -8.14
CA THR A 50 -11.27 -0.60 -8.86
C THR A 50 -10.92 -0.26 -10.30
N GLY A 51 -9.73 -0.68 -10.73
CA GLY A 51 -9.22 -0.40 -12.07
C GLY A 51 -8.36 0.84 -12.17
N LEU A 52 -8.29 1.65 -11.11
CA LEU A 52 -7.36 2.80 -11.06
C LEU A 52 -5.93 2.26 -11.19
N LYS A 53 -5.15 2.87 -12.08
CA LYS A 53 -3.78 2.44 -12.35
C LYS A 53 -2.86 3.66 -12.30
N TRP A 54 -1.73 3.50 -11.63
CA TRP A 54 -0.78 4.62 -11.48
C TRP A 54 0.66 4.12 -11.46
N LYS A 55 1.56 5.07 -11.68
CA LYS A 55 2.99 4.87 -11.53
C LYS A 55 3.42 5.57 -10.25
N GLU A 56 4.05 4.84 -9.35
CA GLU A 56 4.52 5.35 -8.07
C GLU A 56 6.03 5.32 -8.02
N THR A 57 6.63 6.44 -7.63
CA THR A 57 8.06 6.54 -7.42
C THR A 57 8.33 6.70 -5.93
N ARG A 58 9.15 5.83 -5.38
CA ARG A 58 9.58 5.86 -3.98
C ARG A 58 11.08 5.85 -3.88
N GLU A 59 11.59 6.26 -2.74
CA GLU A 59 12.97 6.00 -2.37
C GLU A 59 13.03 4.65 -1.65
N TRP A 60 13.83 3.73 -2.16
CA TRP A 60 14.04 2.42 -1.60
C TRP A 60 15.53 2.13 -1.55
N MET A 61 16.07 1.95 -0.32
CA MET A 61 17.48 1.63 -0.11
C MET A 61 18.43 2.63 -0.80
N GLY A 62 18.10 3.93 -0.72
CA GLY A 62 18.91 5.00 -1.28
C GLY A 62 18.77 5.24 -2.77
N ARG A 63 17.83 4.56 -3.44
CA ARG A 63 17.58 4.68 -4.87
C ARG A 63 16.11 4.90 -5.15
N ASP A 64 15.82 5.46 -6.30
CA ASP A 64 14.44 5.57 -6.75
C ASP A 64 13.93 4.22 -7.22
N ALA A 65 12.80 3.80 -6.67
CA ALA A 65 12.08 2.61 -7.10
C ALA A 65 10.77 3.04 -7.75
N VAL A 66 10.53 2.57 -8.96
CA VAL A 66 9.34 2.90 -9.75
C VAL A 66 8.50 1.64 -9.91
N GLU A 67 7.23 1.73 -9.54
CA GLU A 67 6.29 0.62 -9.68
C GLU A 67 5.01 1.10 -10.35
N ILE A 68 4.49 0.27 -11.24
CA ILE A 68 3.16 0.47 -11.82
C ILE A 68 2.20 -0.43 -11.07
N MET A 69 1.15 0.16 -10.54
CA MET A 69 0.19 -0.53 -9.68
C MET A 69 -1.24 -0.27 -10.14
N TRP A 70 -2.12 -1.20 -9.87
CA TRP A 70 -3.55 -1.01 -10.14
C TRP A 70 -4.38 -1.69 -9.05
N ILE A 71 -5.58 -1.13 -8.83
CA ILE A 71 -6.51 -1.66 -7.84
C ILE A 71 -7.33 -2.76 -8.47
N THR A 72 -7.23 -3.97 -7.92
CA THR A 72 -7.92 -5.15 -8.43
C THR A 72 -9.29 -5.35 -7.79
N ASP A 73 -9.45 -4.87 -6.55
CA ASP A 73 -10.72 -5.03 -5.82
C ASP A 73 -10.82 -3.94 -4.76
N ALA A 74 -12.04 -3.50 -4.48
CA ALA A 74 -12.29 -2.48 -3.47
C ALA A 74 -13.72 -2.56 -2.97
N CYS A 75 -13.88 -2.38 -1.66
CA CYS A 75 -15.19 -2.28 -1.01
C CYS A 75 -15.11 -1.15 0.04
N SER A 76 -15.60 0.03 -0.33
CA SER A 76 -15.57 1.20 0.55
C SER A 76 -16.55 1.04 1.71
N PRO A 77 -16.19 1.38 2.94
CA PRO A 77 -14.88 1.83 3.44
C PRO A 77 -14.07 0.70 4.08
N SER A 78 -14.21 -0.54 3.62
CA SER A 78 -13.67 -1.74 4.28
C SER A 78 -12.28 -2.13 3.82
N PHE A 79 -12.03 -2.15 2.51
CA PHE A 79 -10.72 -2.56 2.01
C PHE A 79 -10.51 -2.17 0.54
N TYR A 80 -9.24 -2.16 0.12
CA TYR A 80 -8.90 -2.30 -1.29
C TYR A 80 -7.63 -3.14 -1.46
N GLU A 81 -7.52 -3.80 -2.62
CA GLU A 81 -6.35 -4.58 -3.00
C GLU A 81 -5.66 -3.96 -4.19
N THR A 82 -4.34 -3.95 -4.14
CA THR A 82 -3.47 -3.40 -5.17
C THR A 82 -2.54 -4.48 -5.68
N ARG A 83 -2.36 -4.52 -6.99
CA ARG A 83 -1.43 -5.45 -7.64
C ARG A 83 -0.34 -4.67 -8.35
N ALA A 84 0.88 -5.20 -8.28
CA ALA A 84 2.02 -4.74 -9.07
C ALA A 84 2.78 -5.96 -9.57
N GLU A 85 3.39 -5.84 -10.74
CA GLU A 85 4.22 -6.89 -11.31
C GLU A 85 5.57 -6.26 -11.68
N SER A 86 6.64 -6.78 -11.11
CA SER A 86 7.95 -6.18 -11.27
C SER A 86 9.05 -7.18 -10.98
N HIS A 87 10.13 -7.10 -11.76
CA HIS A 87 11.36 -7.90 -11.55
C HIS A 87 11.08 -9.40 -11.38
N GLY A 88 10.12 -9.95 -12.13
CA GLY A 88 9.77 -11.36 -12.10
C GLY A 88 8.95 -11.78 -10.88
N SER A 89 8.34 -10.84 -10.18
CA SER A 89 7.50 -11.11 -9.01
C SER A 89 6.16 -10.41 -9.14
N ILE A 90 5.15 -11.00 -8.50
CA ILE A 90 3.83 -10.42 -8.34
C ILE A 90 3.70 -9.96 -6.90
N TYR A 91 3.30 -8.71 -6.71
CA TYR A 91 3.08 -8.11 -5.39
C TYR A 91 1.59 -7.80 -5.22
N ILE A 92 1.01 -8.28 -4.13
CA ILE A 92 -0.38 -7.95 -3.76
C ILE A 92 -0.34 -7.28 -2.40
N SER A 93 -0.84 -6.06 -2.33
CA SER A 93 -1.03 -5.38 -1.06
C SER A 93 -2.50 -5.19 -0.79
N ARG A 94 -2.88 -5.21 0.48
CA ARG A 94 -4.28 -5.04 0.89
C ARG A 94 -4.33 -4.08 2.06
N MET A 95 -5.16 -3.06 1.93
CA MET A 95 -5.50 -2.13 3.00
C MET A 95 -6.86 -2.54 3.56
N GLU A 96 -6.90 -2.85 4.84
CA GLU A 96 -8.14 -3.25 5.52
C GLU A 96 -8.45 -2.29 6.67
N LEU A 97 -9.71 -1.89 6.76
CA LEU A 97 -10.19 -1.01 7.81
C LEU A 97 -11.20 -1.75 8.68
N GLU A 98 -10.93 -1.82 9.97
CA GLU A 98 -11.83 -2.45 10.93
C GLU A 98 -12.25 -1.42 11.97
N PRO A 99 -13.54 -1.08 12.05
CA PRO A 99 -14.01 -0.12 13.05
C PRO A 99 -14.00 -0.76 14.45
N THR A 100 -13.54 0.01 15.42
CA THR A 100 -13.61 -0.36 16.83
C THR A 100 -14.16 0.86 17.56
N GLN A 101 -15.17 0.72 18.38
CA GLN A 101 -15.79 1.81 19.15
C GLN A 101 -15.65 3.20 18.48
N ASP A 102 -14.64 4.00 18.90
CA ASP A 102 -14.39 5.36 18.42
C ASP A 102 -13.15 5.46 17.51
N ARG A 103 -12.63 4.33 17.05
CA ARG A 103 -11.38 4.23 16.27
C ARG A 103 -11.53 3.32 15.07
N THR A 104 -10.54 3.36 14.20
CA THR A 104 -10.41 2.44 13.09
C THR A 104 -9.02 1.81 13.14
N CYS A 105 -8.98 0.49 13.08
CA CYS A 105 -7.73 -0.24 12.92
C CYS A 105 -7.45 -0.36 11.42
N LEU A 106 -6.37 0.27 10.96
CA LEU A 106 -5.91 0.18 9.58
C LEU A 106 -4.78 -0.84 9.52
N THR A 107 -4.97 -1.88 8.72
CA THR A 107 -3.98 -2.95 8.51
C THR A 107 -3.53 -2.94 7.07
N MET A 108 -2.22 -3.01 6.85
CA MET A 108 -1.65 -3.24 5.52
C MET A 108 -1.00 -4.61 5.49
N LYS A 109 -1.46 -5.44 4.56
CA LYS A 109 -0.91 -6.77 4.32
C LYS A 109 -0.19 -6.75 2.98
N PHE A 110 0.97 -7.37 2.94
CA PHE A 110 1.79 -7.41 1.74
C PHE A 110 2.19 -8.85 1.43
N ASN A 111 1.87 -9.28 0.20
CA ASN A 111 2.17 -10.61 -0.29
C ASN A 111 3.07 -10.50 -1.52
N CYS A 112 3.99 -11.43 -1.66
CA CYS A 112 4.87 -11.51 -2.82
C CYS A 112 4.91 -12.93 -3.34
N GLN A 113 4.86 -13.07 -4.66
CA GLN A 113 5.03 -14.35 -5.32
C GLN A 113 6.10 -14.19 -6.41
N PRO A 114 7.31 -14.74 -6.17
CA PRO A 114 8.33 -14.76 -7.23
C PRO A 114 7.89 -15.72 -8.35
N GLU A 115 7.87 -15.24 -9.58
CA GLU A 115 7.44 -16.04 -10.74
C GLU A 115 8.61 -16.61 -11.52
N THR A 116 9.75 -15.91 -11.57
CA THR A 116 10.91 -16.36 -12.31
C THR A 116 11.88 -17.11 -11.41
N PHE A 117 12.72 -17.98 -12.02
CA PHE A 117 13.75 -18.69 -11.29
C PHE A 117 14.74 -17.74 -10.61
N GLY A 118 15.14 -16.67 -11.30
CA GLY A 118 16.03 -15.66 -10.73
C GLY A 118 15.42 -14.95 -9.54
N ALA A 119 14.13 -14.59 -9.63
CA ALA A 119 13.41 -13.95 -8.53
C ALA A 119 13.27 -14.89 -7.33
N LYS A 120 12.97 -16.17 -7.58
CA LYS A 120 12.87 -17.19 -6.53
C LYS A 120 14.19 -17.37 -5.80
N THR A 121 15.29 -17.43 -6.54
CA THR A 121 16.63 -17.56 -5.97
C THR A 121 17.00 -16.33 -5.14
N MET A 122 16.78 -15.15 -5.68
CA MET A 122 17.05 -13.90 -4.99
C MET A 122 16.24 -13.80 -3.69
N TRP A 123 14.97 -14.21 -3.73
CA TRP A 123 14.09 -14.22 -2.57
C TRP A 123 14.62 -15.13 -1.46
N LEU A 124 15.11 -16.33 -1.81
CA LEU A 124 15.68 -17.26 -0.84
C LEU A 124 16.92 -16.68 -0.16
N LEU A 125 17.75 -15.92 -0.91
CA LEU A 125 19.00 -15.37 -0.39
C LEU A 125 18.81 -14.07 0.42
N THR A 126 17.84 -13.23 0.04
CA THR A 126 17.71 -11.87 0.57
C THR A 126 16.34 -11.57 1.20
N GLY A 127 15.41 -12.51 1.17
CA GLY A 127 14.02 -12.27 1.57
C GLY A 127 13.86 -11.74 3.00
N TRP A 128 14.67 -12.23 3.95
CA TRP A 128 14.59 -11.77 5.34
C TRP A 128 15.00 -10.30 5.51
N MET A 129 15.99 -9.84 4.74
CA MET A 129 16.39 -8.43 4.74
C MET A 129 15.32 -7.55 4.11
N ALA A 130 14.75 -8.00 3.00
CA ALA A 130 13.67 -7.31 2.32
C ALA A 130 12.44 -7.20 3.23
N LYS A 131 12.11 -8.27 3.94
CA LYS A 131 10.99 -8.28 4.88
C LYS A 131 11.16 -7.23 5.97
N LYS A 132 12.35 -7.16 6.58
CA LYS A 132 12.62 -6.20 7.64
C LYS A 132 12.50 -4.76 7.14
N SER A 133 13.07 -4.47 5.97
CA SER A 133 13.00 -3.15 5.35
C SER A 133 11.57 -2.80 4.95
N LEU A 134 10.82 -3.77 4.44
CA LEU A 134 9.43 -3.59 4.06
C LEU A 134 8.55 -3.26 5.27
N CYS A 135 8.71 -3.98 6.38
CA CYS A 135 7.95 -3.69 7.60
C CYS A 135 8.19 -2.26 8.09
N LYS A 136 9.43 -1.80 8.00
CA LYS A 136 9.79 -0.43 8.37
C LYS A 136 9.07 0.59 7.48
N VAL A 137 9.05 0.35 6.17
CA VAL A 137 8.36 1.23 5.21
C VAL A 137 6.85 1.23 5.48
N ILE A 138 6.25 0.06 5.67
CA ILE A 138 4.81 -0.05 5.94
C ILE A 138 4.45 0.69 7.22
N ASN A 139 5.22 0.53 8.28
CA ASN A 139 4.95 1.21 9.54
C ASN A 139 5.06 2.74 9.40
N GLN A 140 6.01 3.22 8.60
CA GLN A 140 6.12 4.66 8.33
C GLN A 140 4.92 5.16 7.52
N ASP A 141 4.50 4.41 6.51
CA ASP A 141 3.32 4.76 5.71
C ASP A 141 2.07 4.84 6.59
N LEU A 142 1.87 3.85 7.46
CA LEU A 142 0.72 3.83 8.37
C LEU A 142 0.75 5.00 9.35
N ALA A 143 1.92 5.35 9.87
CA ALA A 143 2.08 6.50 10.75
C ALA A 143 1.75 7.82 10.02
N ASP A 144 2.18 7.94 8.78
CA ASP A 144 1.90 9.12 7.95
C ASP A 144 0.39 9.26 7.67
N ILE A 145 -0.27 8.15 7.34
CA ILE A 145 -1.72 8.11 7.12
C ILE A 145 -2.46 8.51 8.39
N LYS A 146 -2.09 7.91 9.52
CA LYS A 146 -2.68 8.26 10.82
C LYS A 146 -2.57 9.75 11.11
N ALA A 147 -1.39 10.32 10.92
CA ALA A 147 -1.17 11.74 11.15
C ALA A 147 -2.05 12.61 10.26
N ALA A 148 -2.17 12.25 8.97
CA ALA A 148 -2.99 13.00 8.03
C ALA A 148 -4.48 12.95 8.38
N VAL A 149 -4.98 11.76 8.73
CA VAL A 149 -6.39 11.58 9.10
C VAL A 149 -6.70 12.33 10.39
N GLU A 150 -5.87 12.21 11.40
CA GLU A 150 -6.13 12.83 12.71
C GLU A 150 -5.99 14.36 12.68
N ARG A 151 -5.19 14.91 11.76
CA ARG A 151 -5.14 16.36 11.56
C ARG A 151 -6.41 16.92 10.93
N GLY A 152 -7.09 16.13 10.10
CA GLY A 152 -8.31 16.52 9.42
C GLY A 152 -9.58 16.39 10.27
N ASN A 153 -9.45 15.80 11.45
CA ASN A 153 -10.61 15.60 12.35
C ASN A 153 -10.81 16.77 13.29
#